data_65b0827bac7a4688038c6953619ec708
#
_entry.id   65b0827bac7a4688038c6953619ec708
#
_cell.length_a   1.000
_cell.length_b   1.000
_cell.length_c   1.000
_cell.angle_alpha   90.00
_cell.angle_beta   90.00
_cell.angle_gamma   90.00
#
_symmetry.space_group_name_H-M   'P 1'
#
loop_
_entity.id
_entity.type
_entity.pdbx_description
1 polymer ?
#
loop_
_entity_poly.entity_id
_entity_poly.type
_entity_poly.pdbx_seq_one_letter_code
_entity_poly.pdbx_strand_id
1 'polypeptide(L)'
;MNAPERKSTVYLPWLGGSLIVIGLVIVTEQRLQTGWLVLALLPAFGALLFVAGLRRRSMAWLLPGILLTGLGIGLFLGFSPLFKLARMHQVGALLIAVTAGWIAMAFAPLLFHREFAWWALIPAGVMGGTGVVFAFTPLRFLDFILYPSIGLGLALLAWGVYERLFGLIVAGSLVVSAGPAVYWGWINPGQALTQTGVMLVMLALGWIMITFFSKARMHRFIWWPLIPGGILAMVGWGLYIGGSPGRAMNFIGNTGSIALIIFGVYLLLIRRGMRR
;
A
#
# COMPACT_ATOMS: atom_id res chain seq x y z
N MET A 1 -51.23 3.42 -26.53
CA MET A 1 -50.09 2.48 -26.67
C MET A 1 -48.99 3.21 -27.38
N ASN A 2 -48.07 3.85 -26.62
CA ASN A 2 -46.95 4.59 -27.19
C ASN A 2 -45.76 3.63 -27.23
N ALA A 3 -45.25 3.33 -28.43
CA ALA A 3 -44.07 2.51 -28.63
C ALA A 3 -42.83 3.20 -28.00
N PRO A 4 -41.92 2.49 -27.33
CA PRO A 4 -40.71 3.10 -26.80
C PRO A 4 -39.77 3.49 -27.93
N GLU A 5 -39.46 4.79 -28.02
CA GLU A 5 -38.47 5.34 -28.94
C GLU A 5 -37.11 4.62 -28.77
N ARG A 6 -36.64 4.02 -29.87
CA ARG A 6 -35.33 3.41 -30.03
C ARG A 6 -34.23 4.49 -29.91
N LYS A 7 -33.66 4.70 -28.74
CA LYS A 7 -32.41 5.50 -28.52
C LYS A 7 -31.12 4.76 -28.93
N SER A 8 -31.16 3.82 -29.85
CA SER A 8 -30.04 2.92 -30.15
C SER A 8 -29.14 3.31 -31.34
N THR A 9 -29.39 4.43 -32.01
CA THR A 9 -28.70 4.73 -33.29
C THR A 9 -27.49 5.66 -33.17
N VAL A 10 -27.25 6.29 -32.01
CA VAL A 10 -26.16 7.31 -31.87
C VAL A 10 -24.77 6.69 -31.63
N TYR A 11 -24.70 5.45 -31.20
CA TYR A 11 -23.41 4.80 -30.85
C TYR A 11 -22.75 4.05 -32.03
N LEU A 12 -23.49 3.71 -33.06
CA LEU A 12 -23.02 2.90 -34.18
C LEU A 12 -21.85 3.55 -34.98
N PRO A 13 -21.89 4.85 -35.33
CA PRO A 13 -20.81 5.44 -36.10
C PRO A 13 -19.49 5.54 -35.32
N TRP A 14 -19.55 5.75 -34.00
CA TRP A 14 -18.36 5.80 -33.18
C TRP A 14 -17.70 4.42 -32.99
N LEU A 15 -18.50 3.35 -32.85
CA LEU A 15 -18.01 1.98 -32.81
C LEU A 15 -17.37 1.60 -34.16
N GLY A 16 -18.01 1.92 -35.28
CA GLY A 16 -17.44 1.68 -36.58
C GLY A 16 -16.11 2.42 -36.81
N GLY A 17 -16.07 3.71 -36.44
CA GLY A 17 -14.84 4.51 -36.54
C GLY A 17 -13.69 3.97 -35.69
N SER A 18 -13.97 3.57 -34.44
CA SER A 18 -12.94 3.00 -33.58
C SER A 18 -12.40 1.65 -34.08
N LEU A 19 -13.26 0.78 -34.62
CA LEU A 19 -12.84 -0.49 -35.22
C LEU A 19 -11.97 -0.29 -36.47
N ILE A 20 -12.29 0.70 -37.30
CA ILE A 20 -11.47 1.05 -38.47
C ILE A 20 -10.08 1.53 -38.05
N VAL A 21 -10.00 2.42 -37.04
CA VAL A 21 -8.71 2.91 -36.54
C VAL A 21 -7.87 1.77 -35.96
N ILE A 22 -8.48 0.89 -35.15
CA ILE A 22 -7.80 -0.28 -34.59
C ILE A 22 -7.31 -1.19 -35.73
N GLY A 23 -8.15 -1.48 -36.70
CA GLY A 23 -7.77 -2.29 -37.86
C GLY A 23 -6.61 -1.69 -38.66
N LEU A 24 -6.63 -0.38 -38.93
CA LEU A 24 -5.55 0.31 -39.61
C LEU A 24 -4.23 0.27 -38.83
N VAL A 25 -4.27 0.45 -37.50
CA VAL A 25 -3.06 0.34 -36.67
C VAL A 25 -2.48 -1.07 -36.71
N ILE A 26 -3.32 -2.11 -36.63
CA ILE A 26 -2.87 -3.51 -36.69
C ILE A 26 -2.25 -3.80 -38.05
N VAL A 27 -2.87 -3.39 -39.16
CA VAL A 27 -2.31 -3.57 -40.52
C VAL A 27 -0.99 -2.81 -40.70
N THR A 28 -0.92 -1.59 -40.18
CA THR A 28 0.31 -0.78 -40.24
C THR A 28 1.42 -1.44 -39.42
N GLU A 29 1.12 -1.95 -38.23
CA GLU A 29 2.09 -2.68 -37.42
C GLU A 29 2.61 -3.94 -38.10
N GLN A 30 1.74 -4.71 -38.77
CA GLN A 30 2.14 -5.90 -39.55
C GLN A 30 3.08 -5.54 -40.68
N ARG A 31 2.94 -4.36 -41.27
CA ARG A 31 3.83 -3.85 -42.33
C ARG A 31 5.16 -3.32 -41.83
N LEU A 32 5.13 -2.57 -40.72
CA LEU A 32 6.28 -1.89 -40.16
C LEU A 32 7.09 -2.76 -39.20
N GLN A 33 6.45 -3.78 -38.59
CA GLN A 33 7.04 -4.69 -37.61
C GLN A 33 7.73 -3.95 -36.44
N THR A 34 7.20 -2.79 -36.05
CA THR A 34 7.81 -1.93 -35.02
C THR A 34 7.64 -2.49 -33.61
N GLY A 35 6.61 -3.31 -33.36
CA GLY A 35 6.32 -3.96 -32.08
C GLY A 35 5.70 -3.04 -31.02
N TRP A 36 5.62 -1.72 -31.25
CA TRP A 36 5.14 -0.77 -30.25
C TRP A 36 3.79 -0.10 -30.58
N LEU A 37 3.38 -0.06 -31.86
CA LEU A 37 2.13 0.62 -32.27
C LEU A 37 0.88 -0.01 -31.62
N VAL A 38 0.83 -1.35 -31.57
CA VAL A 38 -0.28 -2.06 -30.94
C VAL A 38 -0.30 -1.81 -29.43
N LEU A 39 0.87 -1.74 -28.79
CA LEU A 39 0.97 -1.43 -27.36
C LEU A 39 0.50 -0.01 -27.03
N ALA A 40 0.66 0.94 -27.97
CA ALA A 40 0.21 2.31 -27.82
C ALA A 40 -1.33 2.48 -27.92
N LEU A 41 -2.04 1.50 -28.48
CA LEU A 41 -3.52 1.56 -28.59
C LEU A 41 -4.20 1.61 -27.23
N LEU A 42 -3.74 0.82 -26.25
CA LEU A 42 -4.37 0.74 -24.94
C LEU A 42 -4.28 2.04 -24.16
N PRO A 43 -3.10 2.69 -24.02
CA PRO A 43 -3.03 3.99 -23.35
C PRO A 43 -3.77 5.09 -24.12
N ALA A 44 -3.77 5.04 -25.47
CA ALA A 44 -4.51 5.99 -26.28
C ALA A 44 -6.03 5.86 -26.06
N PHE A 45 -6.54 4.64 -26.02
CA PHE A 45 -7.94 4.38 -25.71
C PHE A 45 -8.31 4.80 -24.28
N GLY A 46 -7.44 4.49 -23.30
CA GLY A 46 -7.61 4.96 -21.94
C GLY A 46 -7.66 6.49 -21.84
N ALA A 47 -6.76 7.18 -22.54
CA ALA A 47 -6.73 8.65 -22.61
C ALA A 47 -8.00 9.22 -23.25
N LEU A 48 -8.54 8.60 -24.29
CA LEU A 48 -9.81 9.00 -24.91
C LEU A 48 -10.96 8.86 -23.91
N LEU A 49 -11.04 7.76 -23.16
CA LEU A 49 -12.07 7.59 -22.13
C LEU A 49 -11.89 8.61 -21.00
N PHE A 50 -10.67 8.90 -20.60
CA PHE A 50 -10.37 9.94 -19.60
C PHE A 50 -10.88 11.31 -20.06
N VAL A 51 -10.54 11.74 -21.29
CA VAL A 51 -11.01 12.99 -21.87
C VAL A 51 -12.53 13.02 -22.02
N ALA A 52 -13.14 11.90 -22.45
CA ALA A 52 -14.59 11.79 -22.52
C ALA A 52 -15.25 11.91 -21.14
N GLY A 53 -14.64 11.30 -20.11
CA GLY A 53 -15.06 11.41 -18.71
C GLY A 53 -15.02 12.84 -18.20
N LEU A 54 -13.93 13.58 -18.49
CA LEU A 54 -13.80 15.00 -18.14
C LEU A 54 -14.87 15.87 -18.84
N ARG A 55 -15.05 15.71 -20.15
CA ARG A 55 -16.02 16.50 -20.93
C ARG A 55 -17.47 16.22 -20.50
N ARG A 56 -17.79 14.97 -20.20
CA ARG A 56 -19.14 14.56 -19.77
C ARG A 56 -19.37 14.72 -18.27
N ARG A 57 -18.34 15.13 -17.50
CA ARG A 57 -18.34 15.19 -16.03
C ARG A 57 -18.83 13.89 -15.38
N SER A 58 -18.47 12.75 -15.96
CA SER A 58 -18.94 11.43 -15.56
C SER A 58 -17.81 10.56 -15.02
N MET A 59 -17.93 10.16 -13.74
CA MET A 59 -16.98 9.24 -13.09
C MET A 59 -16.97 7.87 -13.77
N ALA A 60 -18.10 7.42 -14.33
CA ALA A 60 -18.19 6.11 -14.98
C ALA A 60 -17.25 5.96 -16.20
N TRP A 61 -16.88 7.05 -16.85
CA TRP A 61 -15.90 7.06 -17.95
C TRP A 61 -14.50 7.46 -17.49
N LEU A 62 -14.42 8.32 -16.48
CA LEU A 62 -13.15 8.85 -15.97
C LEU A 62 -12.33 7.77 -15.30
N LEU A 63 -12.91 6.99 -14.37
CA LEU A 63 -12.19 5.98 -13.60
C LEU A 63 -11.62 4.86 -14.47
N PRO A 64 -12.39 4.20 -15.37
CA PRO A 64 -11.82 3.23 -16.29
C PRO A 64 -10.77 3.83 -17.22
N GLY A 65 -10.96 5.09 -17.67
CA GLY A 65 -10.00 5.80 -18.49
C GLY A 65 -8.64 5.93 -17.82
N ILE A 66 -8.60 6.35 -16.55
CA ILE A 66 -7.35 6.47 -15.77
C ILE A 66 -6.65 5.11 -15.63
N LEU A 67 -7.39 4.08 -15.22
CA LEU A 67 -6.81 2.75 -15.01
C LEU A 67 -6.29 2.14 -16.30
N LEU A 68 -7.05 2.25 -17.41
CA LEU A 68 -6.61 1.77 -18.72
C LEU A 68 -5.40 2.54 -19.25
N THR A 69 -5.34 3.86 -18.98
CA THR A 69 -4.16 4.65 -19.32
C THR A 69 -2.94 4.18 -18.53
N GLY A 70 -3.09 3.99 -17.21
CA GLY A 70 -2.02 3.49 -16.36
C GLY A 70 -1.54 2.11 -16.78
N LEU A 71 -2.47 1.17 -17.02
CA LEU A 71 -2.17 -0.17 -17.52
C LEU A 71 -1.50 -0.12 -18.90
N GLY A 72 -2.03 0.69 -19.81
CA GLY A 72 -1.50 0.84 -21.15
C GLY A 72 -0.09 1.43 -21.17
N ILE A 73 0.16 2.46 -20.38
CA ILE A 73 1.51 3.03 -20.21
C ILE A 73 2.45 1.96 -19.63
N GLY A 74 2.01 1.19 -18.65
CA GLY A 74 2.81 0.12 -18.06
C GLY A 74 3.17 -0.97 -19.07
N LEU A 75 2.22 -1.41 -19.89
CA LEU A 75 2.47 -2.35 -20.98
C LEU A 75 3.40 -1.77 -22.03
N PHE A 76 3.20 -0.50 -22.40
CA PHE A 76 4.05 0.17 -23.36
C PHE A 76 5.49 0.30 -22.87
N LEU A 77 5.71 0.77 -21.63
CA LEU A 77 7.04 0.90 -21.05
C LEU A 77 7.72 -0.46 -20.81
N GLY A 78 6.96 -1.45 -20.33
CA GLY A 78 7.50 -2.76 -20.01
C GLY A 78 7.84 -3.61 -21.24
N PHE A 79 6.96 -3.64 -22.23
CA PHE A 79 7.05 -4.61 -23.33
C PHE A 79 7.41 -4.00 -24.69
N SER A 80 7.51 -2.66 -24.79
CA SER A 80 7.96 -2.04 -26.04
C SER A 80 9.44 -2.37 -26.30
N PRO A 81 9.78 -2.71 -27.56
CA PRO A 81 11.17 -2.95 -27.96
C PRO A 81 12.06 -1.71 -27.83
N LEU A 82 11.46 -0.53 -27.64
CA LEU A 82 12.19 0.72 -27.45
C LEU A 82 13.04 0.76 -26.17
N PHE A 83 12.58 0.13 -25.08
CA PHE A 83 13.21 0.24 -23.75
C PHE A 83 14.10 -0.95 -23.40
N LYS A 84 14.01 -2.08 -24.11
CA LYS A 84 14.83 -3.30 -23.92
C LYS A 84 15.03 -3.73 -22.45
N LEU A 85 13.98 -3.63 -21.64
CA LEU A 85 14.03 -3.99 -20.23
C LEU A 85 14.17 -5.51 -20.04
N ALA A 86 14.92 -5.94 -19.02
CA ALA A 86 14.92 -7.33 -18.61
C ALA A 86 13.51 -7.75 -18.12
N ARG A 87 13.15 -9.03 -18.28
CA ARG A 87 11.78 -9.54 -17.98
C ARG A 87 11.23 -9.10 -16.60
N MET A 88 12.06 -9.11 -15.58
CA MET A 88 11.65 -8.71 -14.23
C MET A 88 11.34 -7.21 -14.16
N HIS A 89 12.18 -6.38 -14.75
CA HIS A 89 11.96 -4.93 -14.82
C HIS A 89 10.74 -4.56 -15.68
N GLN A 90 10.36 -5.39 -16.66
CA GLN A 90 9.12 -5.21 -17.43
C GLN A 90 7.89 -5.31 -16.53
N VAL A 91 7.84 -6.34 -15.67
CA VAL A 91 6.76 -6.51 -14.69
C VAL A 91 6.77 -5.36 -13.67
N GLY A 92 7.95 -4.95 -13.20
CA GLY A 92 8.11 -3.81 -12.30
C GLY A 92 7.56 -2.51 -12.90
N ALA A 93 7.92 -2.19 -14.14
CA ALA A 93 7.45 -1.02 -14.87
C ALA A 93 5.91 -1.04 -15.04
N LEU A 94 5.35 -2.20 -15.38
CA LEU A 94 3.89 -2.39 -15.47
C LEU A 94 3.20 -2.08 -14.15
N LEU A 95 3.66 -2.70 -13.05
CA LEU A 95 3.04 -2.52 -11.74
C LEU A 95 3.17 -1.08 -11.22
N ILE A 96 4.32 -0.42 -11.44
CA ILE A 96 4.53 0.99 -11.05
C ILE A 96 3.60 1.90 -11.85
N ALA A 97 3.44 1.69 -13.15
CA ALA A 97 2.54 2.48 -13.97
C ALA A 97 1.06 2.28 -13.58
N VAL A 98 0.65 1.04 -13.28
CA VAL A 98 -0.69 0.75 -12.74
C VAL A 98 -0.88 1.40 -11.37
N THR A 99 0.14 1.41 -10.52
CA THR A 99 0.12 2.13 -9.24
C THR A 99 -0.11 3.62 -9.43
N ALA A 100 0.58 4.24 -10.40
CA ALA A 100 0.35 5.64 -10.75
C ALA A 100 -1.10 5.88 -11.22
N GLY A 101 -1.69 4.93 -11.95
CA GLY A 101 -3.11 4.95 -12.34
C GLY A 101 -4.03 4.91 -11.11
N TRP A 102 -3.79 4.04 -10.13
CA TRP A 102 -4.57 3.98 -8.89
C TRP A 102 -4.43 5.25 -8.05
N ILE A 103 -3.22 5.81 -7.95
CA ILE A 103 -2.99 7.09 -7.27
C ILE A 103 -3.76 8.21 -7.99
N ALA A 104 -3.66 8.30 -9.32
CA ALA A 104 -4.40 9.28 -10.09
C ALA A 104 -5.92 9.11 -9.91
N MET A 105 -6.41 7.86 -9.81
CA MET A 105 -7.81 7.55 -9.51
C MET A 105 -8.24 8.05 -8.13
N ALA A 106 -7.35 8.03 -7.13
CA ALA A 106 -7.64 8.59 -5.81
C ALA A 106 -7.89 10.10 -5.86
N PHE A 107 -7.18 10.83 -6.74
CA PHE A 107 -7.34 12.26 -6.96
C PHE A 107 -8.48 12.63 -7.92
N ALA A 108 -8.93 11.71 -8.76
CA ALA A 108 -9.91 11.98 -9.80
C ALA A 108 -11.24 12.60 -9.30
N PRO A 109 -11.82 12.20 -8.14
CA PRO A 109 -13.03 12.82 -7.62
C PRO A 109 -12.88 14.31 -7.30
N LEU A 110 -11.67 14.77 -6.95
CA LEU A 110 -11.41 16.19 -6.65
C LEU A 110 -11.66 17.10 -7.87
N LEU A 111 -11.49 16.58 -9.09
CA LEU A 111 -11.80 17.32 -10.33
C LEU A 111 -13.27 17.72 -10.44
N PHE A 112 -14.15 17.05 -9.71
CA PHE A 112 -15.58 17.30 -9.67
C PHE A 112 -16.07 17.79 -8.30
N HIS A 113 -15.16 18.34 -7.49
CA HIS A 113 -15.45 18.84 -6.13
C HIS A 113 -16.04 17.75 -5.21
N ARG A 114 -15.65 16.50 -5.41
CA ARG A 114 -15.99 15.37 -4.54
C ARG A 114 -14.82 15.04 -3.61
N GLU A 115 -15.09 14.24 -2.60
CA GLU A 115 -14.09 13.80 -1.65
C GLU A 115 -13.04 12.89 -2.30
N PHE A 116 -11.82 12.91 -1.74
CA PHE A 116 -10.71 12.08 -2.17
C PHE A 116 -11.04 10.58 -2.00
N ALA A 117 -10.75 9.77 -3.00
CA ALA A 117 -11.06 8.34 -2.99
C ALA A 117 -9.96 7.53 -2.26
N TRP A 118 -9.92 7.60 -0.95
CA TRP A 118 -8.91 6.95 -0.11
C TRP A 118 -8.75 5.45 -0.36
N TRP A 119 -9.84 4.74 -0.65
CA TRP A 119 -9.82 3.31 -0.93
C TRP A 119 -8.93 2.92 -2.11
N ALA A 120 -8.73 3.81 -3.07
CA ALA A 120 -7.88 3.58 -4.23
C ALA A 120 -6.38 3.50 -3.87
N LEU A 121 -5.99 4.03 -2.71
CA LEU A 121 -4.62 3.90 -2.21
C LEU A 121 -4.28 2.48 -1.73
N ILE A 122 -5.28 1.66 -1.40
CA ILE A 122 -5.04 0.27 -0.96
C ILE A 122 -4.40 -0.55 -2.09
N PRO A 123 -5.05 -0.69 -3.28
CA PRO A 123 -4.41 -1.38 -4.39
C PRO A 123 -3.14 -0.67 -4.87
N ALA A 124 -3.08 0.67 -4.81
CA ALA A 124 -1.86 1.41 -5.12
C ALA A 124 -0.70 1.01 -4.22
N GLY A 125 -0.91 0.91 -2.91
CA GLY A 125 0.13 0.53 -1.95
C GLY A 125 0.67 -0.88 -2.18
N VAL A 126 -0.23 -1.85 -2.40
CA VAL A 126 0.16 -3.26 -2.66
C VAL A 126 0.88 -3.39 -3.99
N MET A 127 0.30 -2.85 -5.07
CA MET A 127 0.89 -2.94 -6.41
C MET A 127 2.18 -2.15 -6.51
N GLY A 128 2.26 -0.96 -5.88
CA GLY A 128 3.47 -0.15 -5.84
C GLY A 128 4.59 -0.84 -5.10
N GLY A 129 4.31 -1.39 -3.92
CA GLY A 129 5.28 -2.19 -3.16
C GLY A 129 5.79 -3.39 -3.97
N THR A 130 4.89 -4.16 -4.58
CA THR A 130 5.26 -5.28 -5.45
C THR A 130 6.05 -4.81 -6.69
N GLY A 131 5.65 -3.69 -7.30
CA GLY A 131 6.34 -3.11 -8.44
C GLY A 131 7.78 -2.70 -8.11
N VAL A 132 8.02 -2.14 -6.92
CA VAL A 132 9.36 -1.81 -6.42
C VAL A 132 10.23 -3.06 -6.32
N VAL A 133 9.69 -4.19 -5.82
CA VAL A 133 10.43 -5.46 -5.74
C VAL A 133 10.93 -5.88 -7.12
N PHE A 134 10.04 -5.91 -8.12
CA PHE A 134 10.43 -6.32 -9.49
C PHE A 134 11.34 -5.31 -10.19
N ALA A 135 11.25 -4.02 -9.86
CA ALA A 135 12.04 -2.99 -10.54
C ALA A 135 13.44 -2.79 -9.96
N PHE A 136 13.62 -2.96 -8.65
CA PHE A 136 14.80 -2.46 -7.96
C PHE A 136 15.50 -3.46 -7.03
N THR A 137 14.90 -4.64 -6.75
CA THR A 137 15.48 -5.57 -5.77
C THR A 137 16.03 -6.85 -6.44
N PRO A 138 16.93 -7.57 -5.75
CA PRO A 138 17.45 -8.86 -6.24
C PRO A 138 16.45 -10.03 -6.11
N LEU A 139 15.14 -9.76 -5.95
CA LEU A 139 14.04 -10.74 -5.89
C LEU A 139 14.18 -11.78 -4.77
N ARG A 140 14.38 -11.33 -3.56
CA ARG A 140 14.29 -12.18 -2.38
C ARG A 140 12.83 -12.34 -1.96
N PHE A 141 12.45 -13.51 -1.46
CA PHE A 141 11.10 -13.75 -0.94
C PHE A 141 10.69 -12.72 0.12
N LEU A 142 11.63 -12.31 0.97
CA LEU A 142 11.40 -11.33 2.02
C LEU A 142 11.04 -9.93 1.49
N ASP A 143 11.53 -9.57 0.30
CA ASP A 143 11.21 -8.29 -0.34
C ASP A 143 9.71 -8.20 -0.68
N PHE A 144 9.09 -9.34 -1.08
CA PHE A 144 7.65 -9.43 -1.33
C PHE A 144 6.78 -9.29 -0.07
N ILE A 145 7.36 -9.46 1.10
CA ILE A 145 6.69 -9.18 2.38
C ILE A 145 6.93 -7.73 2.79
N LEU A 146 8.16 -7.23 2.68
CA LEU A 146 8.56 -5.90 3.11
C LEU A 146 7.83 -4.78 2.35
N TYR A 147 8.05 -4.70 1.03
CA TYR A 147 7.60 -3.55 0.26
C TYR A 147 6.06 -3.45 0.13
N PRO A 148 5.31 -4.54 -0.15
CA PRO A 148 3.86 -4.47 -0.17
C PRO A 148 3.23 -4.15 1.19
N SER A 149 3.80 -4.66 2.30
CA SER A 149 3.29 -4.33 3.62
C SER A 149 3.54 -2.87 3.99
N ILE A 150 4.70 -2.30 3.62
CA ILE A 150 4.95 -0.86 3.78
C ILE A 150 3.95 -0.07 2.95
N GLY A 151 3.77 -0.40 1.67
CA GLY A 151 2.84 0.29 0.77
C GLY A 151 1.40 0.24 1.29
N LEU A 152 0.90 -0.94 1.62
CA LEU A 152 -0.44 -1.13 2.18
C LEU A 152 -0.59 -0.42 3.54
N GLY A 153 0.39 -0.61 4.43
CA GLY A 153 0.36 -0.02 5.76
C GLY A 153 0.33 1.50 5.72
N LEU A 154 1.14 2.12 4.85
CA LEU A 154 1.15 3.58 4.64
C LEU A 154 -0.18 4.08 4.05
N ALA A 155 -0.79 3.35 3.10
CA ALA A 155 -2.09 3.69 2.53
C ALA A 155 -3.18 3.69 3.61
N LEU A 156 -3.25 2.64 4.44
CA LEU A 156 -4.20 2.54 5.55
C LEU A 156 -3.95 3.61 6.63
N LEU A 157 -2.68 3.87 6.97
CA LEU A 157 -2.32 4.92 7.92
C LEU A 157 -2.72 6.30 7.41
N ALA A 158 -2.39 6.64 6.16
CA ALA A 158 -2.74 7.92 5.56
C ALA A 158 -4.25 8.14 5.59
N TRP A 159 -5.02 7.12 5.19
CA TRP A 159 -6.49 7.16 5.25
C TRP A 159 -6.99 7.32 6.68
N GLY A 160 -6.53 6.46 7.61
CA GLY A 160 -6.94 6.50 9.01
C GLY A 160 -6.63 7.81 9.72
N VAL A 161 -5.44 8.39 9.43
CA VAL A 161 -4.98 9.66 9.99
C VAL A 161 -5.80 10.84 9.44
N TYR A 162 -6.11 10.83 8.16
CA TYR A 162 -6.89 11.91 7.54
C TYR A 162 -8.35 11.89 7.98
N GLU A 163 -9.02 10.75 7.84
CA GLU A 163 -10.43 10.57 8.20
C GLU A 163 -10.66 10.36 9.72
N ARG A 164 -9.58 10.33 10.51
CA ARG A 164 -9.60 10.10 11.95
C ARG A 164 -10.25 8.76 12.35
N LEU A 165 -10.06 7.74 11.52
CA LEU A 165 -10.58 6.39 11.74
C LEU A 165 -9.59 5.55 12.54
N PHE A 166 -9.85 5.35 13.82
CA PHE A 166 -8.96 4.64 14.73
C PHE A 166 -8.62 3.23 14.25
N GLY A 167 -9.60 2.48 13.72
CA GLY A 167 -9.37 1.12 13.22
C GLY A 167 -8.36 1.05 12.08
N LEU A 168 -8.37 2.04 11.16
CA LEU A 168 -7.40 2.12 10.07
C LEU A 168 -6.01 2.54 10.56
N ILE A 169 -5.93 3.39 11.59
CA ILE A 169 -4.64 3.73 12.23
C ILE A 169 -4.03 2.48 12.85
N VAL A 170 -4.82 1.66 13.56
CA VAL A 170 -4.37 0.40 14.15
C VAL A 170 -3.90 -0.57 13.05
N ALA A 171 -4.75 -0.84 12.07
CA ALA A 171 -4.42 -1.76 10.97
C ALA A 171 -3.18 -1.29 10.20
N GLY A 172 -3.12 -0.01 9.82
CA GLY A 172 -1.99 0.56 9.07
C GLY A 172 -0.69 0.52 9.86
N SER A 173 -0.71 0.87 11.16
CA SER A 173 0.47 0.82 12.03
C SER A 173 1.03 -0.59 12.19
N LEU A 174 0.17 -1.58 12.38
CA LEU A 174 0.58 -2.97 12.53
C LEU A 174 1.08 -3.55 11.20
N VAL A 175 0.42 -3.26 10.09
CA VAL A 175 0.83 -3.75 8.77
C VAL A 175 2.17 -3.14 8.35
N VAL A 176 2.37 -1.80 8.54
CA VAL A 176 3.63 -1.14 8.18
C VAL A 176 4.80 -1.62 9.03
N SER A 177 4.57 -2.10 10.25
CA SER A 177 5.63 -2.65 11.11
C SER A 177 5.87 -4.14 10.88
N ALA A 178 4.86 -4.90 10.43
CA ALA A 178 4.96 -6.35 10.22
C ALA A 178 5.95 -6.73 9.11
N GLY A 179 5.95 -6.00 7.98
CA GLY A 179 6.92 -6.23 6.90
C GLY A 179 8.37 -6.09 7.34
N PRO A 180 8.77 -4.95 7.88
CA PRO A 180 10.10 -4.77 8.46
C PRO A 180 10.42 -5.79 9.56
N ALA A 181 9.45 -6.14 10.41
CA ALA A 181 9.65 -7.14 11.45
C ALA A 181 10.10 -8.49 10.87
N VAL A 182 9.39 -9.00 9.88
CA VAL A 182 9.72 -10.24 9.19
C VAL A 182 11.05 -10.10 8.43
N TYR A 183 11.22 -9.01 7.69
CA TYR A 183 12.40 -8.78 6.87
C TYR A 183 13.68 -8.78 7.69
N TRP A 184 13.80 -7.90 8.69
CA TRP A 184 15.01 -7.81 9.52
C TRP A 184 15.20 -8.99 10.46
N GLY A 185 14.11 -9.65 10.86
CA GLY A 185 14.21 -10.88 11.64
C GLY A 185 14.82 -12.03 10.85
N TRP A 186 14.60 -12.11 9.53
CA TRP A 186 14.95 -13.29 8.73
C TRP A 186 15.99 -13.06 7.63
N ILE A 187 16.40 -11.81 7.36
CA ILE A 187 17.34 -11.50 6.28
C ILE A 187 18.75 -12.07 6.55
N ASN A 188 19.16 -12.09 7.80
CA ASN A 188 20.45 -12.63 8.19
C ASN A 188 20.26 -13.97 8.89
N PRO A 189 20.94 -15.04 8.43
CA PRO A 189 20.93 -16.32 9.14
C PRO A 189 21.57 -16.14 10.52
N GLY A 190 20.81 -16.41 11.56
CA GLY A 190 21.23 -16.28 12.95
C GLY A 190 20.53 -17.29 13.84
N GLN A 191 20.73 -17.17 15.16
CA GLN A 191 20.00 -17.97 16.11
C GLN A 191 18.50 -17.62 16.07
N ALA A 192 17.63 -18.61 16.05
CA ALA A 192 16.17 -18.41 15.96
C ALA A 192 15.62 -17.47 17.05
N LEU A 193 16.17 -17.51 18.25
CA LEU A 193 15.75 -16.63 19.35
C LEU A 193 16.09 -15.16 19.07
N THR A 194 17.27 -14.87 18.54
CA THR A 194 17.68 -13.52 18.18
C THR A 194 16.82 -12.98 17.04
N GLN A 195 16.53 -13.80 16.03
CA GLN A 195 15.64 -13.44 14.92
C GLN A 195 14.23 -13.09 15.42
N THR A 196 13.66 -13.97 16.26
CA THR A 196 12.36 -13.73 16.89
C THR A 196 12.38 -12.45 17.74
N GLY A 197 13.48 -12.20 18.47
CA GLY A 197 13.68 -10.99 19.25
C GLY A 197 13.56 -9.73 18.40
N VAL A 198 14.26 -9.67 17.27
CA VAL A 198 14.18 -8.54 16.31
C VAL A 198 12.76 -8.36 15.78
N MET A 199 12.09 -9.47 15.39
CA MET A 199 10.71 -9.41 14.91
C MET A 199 9.76 -8.78 15.94
N LEU A 200 9.87 -9.19 17.21
CA LEU A 200 8.99 -8.70 18.28
C LEU A 200 9.25 -7.22 18.58
N VAL A 201 10.51 -6.78 18.58
CA VAL A 201 10.86 -5.36 18.77
C VAL A 201 10.31 -4.50 17.64
N MET A 202 10.44 -4.94 16.39
CA MET A 202 9.88 -4.22 15.24
C MET A 202 8.34 -4.16 15.27
N LEU A 203 7.66 -5.24 15.66
CA LEU A 203 6.21 -5.24 15.88
C LEU A 203 5.81 -4.29 17.02
N ALA A 204 6.60 -4.20 18.09
CA ALA A 204 6.35 -3.27 19.18
C ALA A 204 6.32 -1.81 18.70
N LEU A 205 7.15 -1.44 17.71
CA LEU A 205 7.11 -0.11 17.11
C LEU A 205 5.75 0.18 16.47
N GLY A 206 5.11 -0.80 15.83
CA GLY A 206 3.77 -0.66 15.29
C GLY A 206 2.73 -0.27 16.35
N TRP A 207 2.80 -0.88 17.54
CA TRP A 207 1.94 -0.54 18.67
C TRP A 207 2.21 0.87 19.22
N ILE A 208 3.47 1.31 19.25
CA ILE A 208 3.84 2.67 19.64
C ILE A 208 3.29 3.69 18.63
N MET A 209 3.37 3.37 17.32
CA MET A 209 2.84 4.21 16.25
C MET A 209 1.33 4.47 16.41
N ILE A 210 0.55 3.47 16.87
CA ILE A 210 -0.91 3.64 17.12
C ILE A 210 -1.13 4.76 18.14
N THR A 211 -0.41 4.74 19.27
CA THR A 211 -0.55 5.78 20.31
C THR A 211 -0.11 7.14 19.80
N PHE A 212 0.99 7.19 19.03
CA PHE A 212 1.51 8.43 18.47
C PHE A 212 0.51 9.09 17.51
N PHE A 213 0.02 8.35 16.50
CA PHE A 213 -0.92 8.89 15.52
C PHE A 213 -2.29 9.20 16.11
N SER A 214 -2.76 8.40 17.07
CA SER A 214 -4.01 8.68 17.79
C SER A 214 -3.93 9.99 18.57
N LYS A 215 -2.82 10.24 19.28
CA LYS A 215 -2.59 11.50 20.00
C LYS A 215 -2.49 12.69 19.03
N ALA A 216 -1.73 12.53 17.95
CA ALA A 216 -1.46 13.62 16.99
C ALA A 216 -2.72 14.09 16.26
N ARG A 217 -3.65 13.18 15.95
CA ARG A 217 -4.79 13.51 15.07
C ARG A 217 -6.16 13.49 15.76
N MET A 218 -6.35 12.61 16.74
CA MET A 218 -7.63 12.50 17.44
C MET A 218 -7.67 13.32 18.73
N HIS A 219 -6.54 13.96 19.11
CA HIS A 219 -6.35 14.69 20.37
C HIS A 219 -6.72 13.85 21.62
N ARG A 220 -6.76 12.52 21.47
CA ARG A 220 -7.03 11.58 22.55
C ARG A 220 -5.80 10.70 22.76
N PHE A 221 -5.25 10.76 23.95
CA PHE A 221 -4.16 9.87 24.34
C PHE A 221 -4.72 8.48 24.62
N ILE A 222 -4.54 7.55 23.70
CA ILE A 222 -4.94 6.16 23.86
C ILE A 222 -3.73 5.38 24.35
N TRP A 223 -3.73 5.01 25.61
CA TRP A 223 -2.56 4.39 26.26
C TRP A 223 -2.52 2.86 26.15
N TRP A 224 -3.69 2.20 25.97
CA TRP A 224 -3.75 0.74 25.96
C TRP A 224 -2.86 0.05 24.92
N PRO A 225 -2.55 0.60 23.72
CA PRO A 225 -1.64 -0.03 22.76
C PRO A 225 -0.19 -0.11 23.28
N LEU A 226 0.17 0.72 24.27
CA LEU A 226 1.48 0.66 24.89
C LEU A 226 1.68 -0.61 25.72
N ILE A 227 0.60 -1.25 26.18
CA ILE A 227 0.70 -2.50 26.97
C ILE A 227 1.25 -3.63 26.07
N PRO A 228 0.56 -4.05 24.99
CA PRO A 228 1.09 -5.09 24.11
C PRO A 228 2.43 -4.66 23.47
N GLY A 229 2.60 -3.37 23.10
CA GLY A 229 3.86 -2.86 22.61
C GLY A 229 5.01 -3.00 23.59
N GLY A 230 4.79 -2.66 24.86
CA GLY A 230 5.78 -2.79 25.93
C GLY A 230 6.16 -4.26 26.20
N ILE A 231 5.15 -5.16 26.24
CA ILE A 231 5.38 -6.61 26.41
C ILE A 231 6.23 -7.15 25.25
N LEU A 232 5.85 -6.84 24.00
CA LEU A 232 6.59 -7.29 22.80
C LEU A 232 8.02 -6.73 22.78
N ALA A 233 8.20 -5.45 23.14
CA ALA A 233 9.53 -4.85 23.22
C ALA A 233 10.40 -5.51 24.29
N MET A 234 9.85 -5.75 25.49
CA MET A 234 10.59 -6.39 26.59
C MET A 234 10.98 -7.83 26.27
N VAL A 235 10.04 -8.63 25.77
CA VAL A 235 10.30 -10.02 25.38
C VAL A 235 11.27 -10.07 24.19
N GLY A 236 11.03 -9.24 23.17
CA GLY A 236 11.88 -9.18 21.99
C GLY A 236 13.31 -8.78 22.31
N TRP A 237 13.49 -7.77 23.14
CA TRP A 237 14.82 -7.33 23.60
C TRP A 237 15.51 -8.39 24.47
N GLY A 238 14.75 -9.06 25.36
CA GLY A 238 15.25 -10.16 26.15
C GLY A 238 15.76 -11.33 25.30
N LEU A 239 15.02 -11.71 24.26
CA LEU A 239 15.43 -12.74 23.32
C LEU A 239 16.65 -12.32 22.48
N TYR A 240 16.69 -11.06 22.06
CA TYR A 240 17.80 -10.51 21.27
C TYR A 240 19.11 -10.51 22.04
N ILE A 241 19.13 -9.99 23.28
CA ILE A 241 20.36 -9.93 24.11
C ILE A 241 20.69 -11.29 24.72
N GLY A 242 19.65 -12.04 25.12
CA GLY A 242 19.85 -13.30 25.85
C GLY A 242 20.59 -14.36 25.04
N GLY A 243 20.33 -14.46 23.76
CA GLY A 243 20.91 -15.47 22.89
C GLY A 243 20.67 -16.94 23.32
N SER A 244 20.14 -17.15 24.55
CA SER A 244 19.75 -18.44 25.11
C SER A 244 18.48 -18.28 25.95
N PRO A 245 17.61 -19.32 26.04
CA PRO A 245 16.34 -19.24 26.79
C PRO A 245 16.52 -18.84 28.26
N GLY A 246 17.55 -19.37 28.92
CA GLY A 246 17.82 -19.07 30.35
C GLY A 246 18.21 -17.61 30.59
N ARG A 247 19.07 -17.04 29.75
CA ARG A 247 19.46 -15.61 29.86
C ARG A 247 18.30 -14.69 29.49
N ALA A 248 17.52 -15.06 28.48
CA ALA A 248 16.32 -14.30 28.12
C ALA A 248 15.30 -14.27 29.28
N MET A 249 15.03 -15.41 29.92
CA MET A 249 14.15 -15.49 31.07
C MET A 249 14.64 -14.67 32.28
N ASN A 250 15.95 -14.70 32.57
CA ASN A 250 16.53 -13.89 33.63
C ASN A 250 16.40 -12.38 33.32
N PHE A 251 16.64 -11.97 32.08
CA PHE A 251 16.44 -10.58 31.66
C PHE A 251 14.97 -10.14 31.80
N ILE A 252 14.05 -10.93 31.29
CA ILE A 252 12.60 -10.66 31.38
C ILE A 252 12.15 -10.61 32.84
N GLY A 253 12.59 -11.58 33.67
CA GLY A 253 12.28 -11.64 35.09
C GLY A 253 12.77 -10.40 35.85
N ASN A 254 14.02 -10.00 35.64
CA ASN A 254 14.59 -8.83 36.30
C ASN A 254 13.90 -7.53 35.84
N THR A 255 13.74 -7.35 34.51
CA THR A 255 13.12 -6.14 33.95
C THR A 255 11.63 -6.05 34.32
N GLY A 256 10.92 -7.18 34.27
CA GLY A 256 9.52 -7.28 34.67
C GLY A 256 9.31 -6.99 36.17
N SER A 257 10.20 -7.50 37.01
CA SER A 257 10.15 -7.20 38.45
C SER A 257 10.33 -5.72 38.75
N ILE A 258 11.29 -5.06 38.09
CA ILE A 258 11.49 -3.62 38.21
C ILE A 258 10.25 -2.85 37.75
N ALA A 259 9.69 -3.22 36.59
CA ALA A 259 8.49 -2.59 36.06
C ALA A 259 7.29 -2.71 37.02
N LEU A 260 7.09 -3.90 37.63
CA LEU A 260 6.04 -4.14 38.63
C LEU A 260 6.25 -3.28 39.88
N ILE A 261 7.49 -3.15 40.37
CA ILE A 261 7.81 -2.28 41.50
C ILE A 261 7.47 -0.82 41.18
N ILE A 262 7.92 -0.31 40.04
CA ILE A 262 7.62 1.07 39.61
C ILE A 262 6.11 1.29 39.50
N PHE A 263 5.40 0.34 38.88
CA PHE A 263 3.95 0.42 38.74
C PHE A 263 3.23 0.36 40.09
N GLY A 264 3.69 -0.49 41.00
CA GLY A 264 3.18 -0.54 42.37
C GLY A 264 3.36 0.77 43.14
N VAL A 265 4.57 1.36 43.05
CA VAL A 265 4.85 2.68 43.65
C VAL A 265 3.97 3.78 43.03
N TYR A 266 3.81 3.76 41.71
CA TYR A 266 2.92 4.70 41.01
C TYR A 266 1.47 4.61 41.49
N LEU A 267 0.92 3.41 41.63
CA LEU A 267 -0.43 3.22 42.18
C LEU A 267 -0.58 3.71 43.60
N LEU A 268 0.44 3.50 44.44
CA LEU A 268 0.44 3.99 45.82
C LEU A 268 0.48 5.53 45.88
N LEU A 269 1.23 6.17 44.98
CA LEU A 269 1.31 7.63 44.94
C LEU A 269 -0.01 8.25 44.45
N ILE A 270 -0.65 7.68 43.43
CA ILE A 270 -1.99 8.13 42.98
C ILE A 270 -3.02 8.03 44.12
N ARG A 271 -3.03 6.92 44.84
CA ARG A 271 -3.95 6.75 45.98
C ARG A 271 -3.75 7.80 47.08
N ARG A 272 -2.50 8.24 47.29
CA ARG A 272 -2.21 9.34 48.24
C ARG A 272 -2.69 10.71 47.75
N GLY A 273 -2.58 10.96 46.42
CA GLY A 273 -3.04 12.20 45.80
C GLY A 273 -4.57 12.38 45.79
N MET A 274 -5.35 11.29 45.78
CA MET A 274 -6.82 11.33 45.84
C MET A 274 -7.40 11.50 47.26
N ARG A 275 -6.58 11.46 48.30
CA ARG A 275 -7.00 11.68 49.69
C ARG A 275 -6.75 13.12 50.22
N ARG A 276 -6.29 13.99 49.34
CA ARG A 276 -6.21 15.43 49.58
C ARG A 276 -7.24 16.17 48.73
#